data_0dd8299b6a6c090ca93065b3f74bb749
#
_entry.id   0dd8299b6a6c090ca93065b3f74bb749
#
_cell.length_a   1.000
_cell.length_b   1.000
_cell.length_c   1.000
_cell.angle_alpha   90.00
_cell.angle_beta   90.00
_cell.angle_gamma   90.00
#
_symmetry.space_group_name_H-M   'P 1'
#
loop_
_entity.id
_entity.type
_entity.pdbx_description
1 polymer ?
#
loop_
_entity_poly.entity_id
_entity_poly.type
_entity_poly.pdbx_seq_one_letter_code
_entity_poly.pdbx_strand_id
1 'polypeptide(L)'
;MTKQGREYEIYIRQRNKCTKAIKKAKKKHEKNIANDCKENPSKFWKYVNDKCKSNVGISSLKDKEGNLITNDKERAELLNKFFTSVFLKEDLTNLPKVEEGEYSNGENISETIISEEEVEKKLKALLPGKAQGPDQIPPRVLKELSKELARPLTILFNKSLENGEVPNDWKFAEVTAIFKKGNKTDPGNYRPVSLTSVCCKIMEQFVRDSIVDHMTKYNLYSECQHGFRKKRSCVTQLIEVHEKLTEMIDDGVAGD
;
A
#
# COMPACT_ATOMS: atom_id res chain seq x y z
N MET A 1 -45.96 -12.16 42.99
CA MET A 1 -44.88 -12.15 41.99
C MET A 1 -43.70 -12.88 42.58
N THR A 2 -43.26 -13.96 41.94
CA THR A 2 -42.08 -14.71 42.35
C THR A 2 -40.80 -13.91 42.15
N LYS A 3 -39.76 -14.12 42.97
CA LYS A 3 -38.45 -13.43 42.84
C LYS A 3 -37.89 -13.51 41.43
N GLN A 4 -38.07 -14.62 40.74
CA GLN A 4 -37.73 -14.84 39.33
C GLN A 4 -38.45 -13.93 38.33
N GLY A 5 -39.72 -13.59 38.55
CA GLY A 5 -40.46 -12.68 37.67
C GLY A 5 -39.94 -11.26 37.74
N ARG A 6 -39.51 -10.80 38.91
CA ARG A 6 -38.97 -9.45 39.12
C ARG A 6 -37.58 -9.27 38.46
N GLU A 7 -36.73 -10.28 38.55
CA GLU A 7 -35.42 -10.28 37.91
C GLU A 7 -35.54 -10.28 36.37
N TYR A 8 -36.47 -11.01 35.81
CA TYR A 8 -36.77 -11.03 34.38
C TYR A 8 -37.29 -9.68 33.88
N GLU A 9 -38.14 -8.99 34.62
CA GLU A 9 -38.60 -7.64 34.26
C GLU A 9 -37.42 -6.63 34.23
N ILE A 10 -36.52 -6.70 35.21
CA ILE A 10 -35.32 -5.88 35.28
C ILE A 10 -34.44 -6.15 34.04
N TYR A 11 -34.22 -7.42 33.69
CA TYR A 11 -33.47 -7.82 32.50
C TYR A 11 -34.09 -7.24 31.22
N ILE A 12 -35.39 -7.39 31.02
CA ILE A 12 -36.12 -6.85 29.86
C ILE A 12 -35.96 -5.34 29.76
N ARG A 13 -36.08 -4.63 30.87
CA ARG A 13 -35.90 -3.18 30.94
C ARG A 13 -34.47 -2.76 30.52
N GLN A 14 -33.47 -3.43 31.06
CA GLN A 14 -32.06 -3.15 30.71
C GLN A 14 -31.75 -3.49 29.22
N ARG A 15 -32.21 -4.65 28.75
CA ARG A 15 -32.09 -5.05 27.34
C ARG A 15 -32.71 -4.00 26.41
N ASN A 16 -33.93 -3.53 26.73
CA ASN A 16 -34.61 -2.53 25.92
C ASN A 16 -33.91 -1.17 25.95
N LYS A 17 -33.33 -0.78 27.10
CA LYS A 17 -32.51 0.42 27.25
C LYS A 17 -31.25 0.33 26.40
N CYS A 18 -30.51 -0.79 26.44
CA CYS A 18 -29.35 -1.05 25.59
C CYS A 18 -29.72 -1.02 24.10
N THR A 19 -30.80 -1.68 23.71
CA THR A 19 -31.26 -1.69 22.31
C THR A 19 -31.58 -0.30 21.80
N LYS A 20 -32.25 0.54 22.59
CA LYS A 20 -32.53 1.95 22.26
C LYS A 20 -31.24 2.77 22.14
N ALA A 21 -30.29 2.58 23.06
CA ALA A 21 -29.00 3.26 23.04
C ALA A 21 -28.19 2.88 21.78
N ILE A 22 -28.13 1.60 21.42
CA ILE A 22 -27.46 1.10 20.21
C ILE A 22 -28.11 1.69 18.95
N LYS A 23 -29.44 1.70 18.85
CA LYS A 23 -30.16 2.30 17.71
C LYS A 23 -29.85 3.78 17.58
N LYS A 24 -29.83 4.52 18.69
CA LYS A 24 -29.50 5.97 18.70
C LYS A 24 -28.04 6.20 18.27
N ALA A 25 -27.11 5.40 18.78
CA ALA A 25 -25.69 5.48 18.41
C ALA A 25 -25.46 5.17 16.92
N LYS A 26 -26.09 4.13 16.38
CA LYS A 26 -26.05 3.80 14.94
C LYS A 26 -26.55 4.94 14.08
N LYS A 27 -27.73 5.50 14.41
CA LYS A 27 -28.32 6.63 13.66
C LYS A 27 -27.41 7.86 13.70
N LYS A 28 -26.79 8.15 14.85
CA LYS A 28 -25.80 9.26 14.97
C LYS A 28 -24.58 9.00 14.10
N HIS A 29 -24.06 7.78 14.11
CA HIS A 29 -22.90 7.39 13.29
C HIS A 29 -23.19 7.52 11.79
N GLU A 30 -24.34 7.00 11.33
CA GLU A 30 -24.80 7.12 9.94
C GLU A 30 -24.95 8.58 9.50
N LYS A 31 -25.53 9.42 10.37
CA LYS A 31 -25.65 10.86 10.10
C LYS A 31 -24.28 11.54 9.97
N ASN A 32 -23.31 11.16 10.81
CA ASN A 32 -21.96 11.71 10.73
C ASN A 32 -21.27 11.31 9.42
N ILE A 33 -21.40 10.01 9.02
CA ILE A 33 -20.84 9.54 7.73
C ILE A 33 -21.48 10.29 6.56
N ALA A 34 -22.80 10.51 6.58
CA ALA A 34 -23.49 11.23 5.53
C ALA A 34 -23.06 12.71 5.45
N ASN A 35 -22.83 13.35 6.59
CA ASN A 35 -22.35 14.74 6.62
C ASN A 35 -20.90 14.84 6.08
N ASP A 36 -20.06 13.86 6.42
CA ASP A 36 -18.64 13.84 6.02
C ASP A 36 -18.43 13.33 4.58
N CYS A 37 -19.48 12.89 3.87
CA CYS A 37 -19.31 12.17 2.60
C CYS A 37 -18.65 12.99 1.49
N LYS A 38 -18.79 14.32 1.50
CA LYS A 38 -18.15 15.21 0.53
C LYS A 38 -16.65 15.33 0.77
N GLU A 39 -16.25 15.40 2.04
CA GLU A 39 -14.85 15.55 2.45
C GLU A 39 -14.13 14.20 2.51
N ASN A 40 -14.85 13.12 2.78
CA ASN A 40 -14.29 11.78 2.94
C ASN A 40 -15.13 10.70 2.23
N PRO A 41 -15.17 10.69 0.88
CA PRO A 41 -15.94 9.70 0.09
C PRO A 41 -15.57 8.25 0.41
N SER A 42 -14.30 7.98 0.73
CA SER A 42 -13.80 6.65 1.05
C SER A 42 -14.48 6.03 2.27
N LYS A 43 -14.72 6.84 3.32
CA LYS A 43 -15.40 6.42 4.55
C LYS A 43 -16.87 6.07 4.30
N PHE A 44 -17.53 6.85 3.43
CA PHE A 44 -18.90 6.59 3.00
C PHE A 44 -19.01 5.28 2.22
N TRP A 45 -18.18 5.09 1.19
CA TRP A 45 -18.22 3.87 0.38
C TRP A 45 -17.83 2.62 1.17
N LYS A 46 -16.88 2.73 2.09
CA LYS A 46 -16.56 1.64 3.02
C LYS A 46 -17.78 1.24 3.84
N TYR A 47 -18.49 2.21 4.42
CA TYR A 47 -19.71 1.94 5.19
C TYR A 47 -20.80 1.28 4.34
N VAL A 48 -21.03 1.77 3.10
CA VAL A 48 -21.99 1.17 2.18
C VAL A 48 -21.63 -0.27 1.85
N ASN A 49 -20.38 -0.53 1.50
CA ASN A 49 -19.89 -1.88 1.17
C ASN A 49 -20.03 -2.85 2.37
N ASP A 50 -19.70 -2.39 3.57
CA ASP A 50 -19.88 -3.18 4.81
C ASP A 50 -21.36 -3.51 5.08
N LYS A 51 -22.27 -2.59 4.73
CA LYS A 51 -23.73 -2.80 4.86
C LYS A 51 -24.31 -3.68 3.77
N CYS A 52 -23.86 -3.54 2.55
CA CYS A 52 -24.37 -4.32 1.42
C CYS A 52 -23.91 -5.78 1.44
N LYS A 53 -23.02 -6.18 2.41
CA LYS A 53 -22.46 -7.54 2.47
C LYS A 53 -21.99 -8.04 1.08
N SER A 54 -21.58 -7.13 0.20
CA SER A 54 -20.96 -7.54 -1.04
C SER A 54 -19.71 -8.30 -0.67
N ASN A 55 -19.68 -9.60 -0.98
CA ASN A 55 -18.48 -10.41 -0.85
C ASN A 55 -17.38 -9.72 -1.68
N VAL A 56 -16.51 -8.99 -1.01
CA VAL A 56 -15.35 -8.33 -1.62
C VAL A 56 -14.27 -9.39 -1.96
N GLY A 57 -14.64 -10.67 -1.85
CA GLY A 57 -13.78 -11.79 -2.21
C GLY A 57 -13.55 -11.88 -3.73
N ILE A 58 -12.50 -12.60 -4.09
CA ILE A 58 -12.21 -12.97 -5.46
C ILE A 58 -13.37 -13.85 -5.95
N SER A 59 -13.94 -13.53 -7.12
CA SER A 59 -14.98 -14.34 -7.76
C SER A 59 -14.42 -15.71 -8.18
N SER A 60 -15.28 -16.64 -8.62
CA SER A 60 -14.84 -17.89 -9.23
C SER A 60 -13.91 -17.58 -10.41
N LEU A 61 -12.82 -18.33 -10.49
CA LEU A 61 -11.82 -18.18 -11.55
C LEU A 61 -11.95 -19.33 -12.56
N LYS A 62 -11.57 -19.10 -13.80
CA LYS A 62 -11.45 -20.13 -14.83
C LYS A 62 -10.02 -20.64 -14.89
N ASP A 63 -9.87 -21.97 -14.94
CA ASP A 63 -8.60 -22.60 -15.28
C ASP A 63 -8.32 -22.51 -16.80
N LYS A 64 -7.21 -23.09 -17.25
CA LYS A 64 -6.80 -23.10 -18.66
C LYS A 64 -7.77 -23.92 -19.53
N GLU A 65 -8.45 -24.88 -18.95
CA GLU A 65 -9.44 -25.75 -19.57
C GLU A 65 -10.86 -25.12 -19.62
N GLY A 66 -11.05 -23.96 -18.95
CA GLY A 66 -12.31 -23.23 -18.91
C GLY A 66 -13.23 -23.62 -17.74
N ASN A 67 -12.80 -24.53 -16.84
CA ASN A 67 -13.58 -24.96 -15.68
C ASN A 67 -13.60 -23.85 -14.61
N LEU A 68 -14.74 -23.70 -13.94
CA LEU A 68 -14.91 -22.71 -12.87
C LEU A 68 -14.39 -23.26 -11.54
N ILE A 69 -13.37 -22.61 -10.99
CA ILE A 69 -12.79 -22.89 -9.70
C ILE A 69 -13.47 -22.00 -8.65
N THR A 70 -14.15 -22.60 -7.69
CA THR A 70 -14.91 -21.91 -6.63
C THR A 70 -14.26 -22.05 -5.25
N ASN A 71 -13.44 -23.08 -5.04
CA ASN A 71 -12.75 -23.34 -3.78
C ASN A 71 -11.63 -22.30 -3.55
N ASP A 72 -11.55 -21.73 -2.34
CA ASP A 72 -10.61 -20.64 -2.02
C ASP A 72 -9.15 -21.07 -2.17
N LYS A 73 -8.80 -22.28 -1.76
CA LYS A 73 -7.44 -22.81 -1.85
C LYS A 73 -7.04 -23.00 -3.31
N GLU A 74 -7.91 -23.62 -4.10
CA GLU A 74 -7.66 -23.84 -5.52
C GLU A 74 -7.57 -22.53 -6.30
N ARG A 75 -8.39 -21.52 -5.96
CA ARG A 75 -8.29 -20.17 -6.53
C ARG A 75 -6.97 -19.49 -6.18
N ALA A 76 -6.52 -19.63 -4.93
CA ALA A 76 -5.21 -19.10 -4.51
C ALA A 76 -4.07 -19.76 -5.28
N GLU A 77 -4.11 -21.10 -5.43
CA GLU A 77 -3.12 -21.86 -6.22
C GLU A 77 -3.14 -21.46 -7.70
N LEU A 78 -4.31 -21.26 -8.28
CA LEU A 78 -4.43 -20.84 -9.67
C LEU A 78 -3.83 -19.45 -9.90
N LEU A 79 -4.10 -18.49 -9.00
CA LEU A 79 -3.51 -17.15 -9.04
C LEU A 79 -2.00 -17.21 -8.83
N ASN A 80 -1.53 -18.01 -7.88
CA ASN A 80 -0.10 -18.18 -7.62
C ASN A 80 0.63 -18.73 -8.84
N LYS A 81 0.09 -19.79 -9.47
CA LYS A 81 0.64 -20.35 -10.71
C LYS A 81 0.67 -19.31 -11.83
N PHE A 82 -0.39 -18.50 -11.96
CA PHE A 82 -0.43 -17.43 -12.94
C PHE A 82 0.63 -16.37 -12.66
N PHE A 83 0.70 -15.84 -11.44
CA PHE A 83 1.65 -14.78 -11.08
C PHE A 83 3.10 -15.23 -11.22
N THR A 84 3.42 -16.47 -10.85
CA THR A 84 4.77 -17.01 -11.02
C THR A 84 5.12 -17.29 -12.47
N SER A 85 4.14 -17.61 -13.33
CA SER A 85 4.38 -17.91 -14.75
C SER A 85 4.78 -16.68 -15.58
N VAL A 86 4.51 -15.48 -15.09
CA VAL A 86 4.86 -14.22 -15.78
C VAL A 86 6.19 -13.65 -15.33
N PHE A 87 6.89 -14.30 -14.38
CA PHE A 87 8.24 -13.89 -14.01
C PHE A 87 9.20 -14.20 -15.17
N LEU A 88 9.93 -13.18 -15.58
CA LEU A 88 11.01 -13.35 -16.56
C LEU A 88 12.23 -13.94 -15.84
N LYS A 89 12.92 -14.85 -16.52
CA LYS A 89 14.27 -15.22 -16.11
C LYS A 89 15.20 -14.14 -16.63
N GLU A 90 15.91 -13.49 -15.73
CA GLU A 90 16.91 -12.51 -16.10
C GLU A 90 18.01 -13.17 -16.94
N ASP A 91 18.31 -12.58 -18.08
CA ASP A 91 19.48 -12.95 -18.87
C ASP A 91 20.66 -12.09 -18.40
N LEU A 92 21.51 -12.67 -17.57
CA LEU A 92 22.70 -12.02 -17.04
C LEU A 92 23.88 -12.04 -18.01
N THR A 93 23.74 -12.68 -19.20
CA THR A 93 24.84 -12.80 -20.18
C THR A 93 25.09 -11.52 -20.96
N ASN A 94 24.05 -10.66 -21.12
CA ASN A 94 24.10 -9.40 -21.85
C ASN A 94 23.71 -8.22 -20.96
N LEU A 95 24.36 -8.08 -19.83
CA LEU A 95 24.17 -6.88 -19.01
C LEU A 95 24.70 -5.67 -19.79
N PRO A 96 23.90 -4.58 -19.95
CA PRO A 96 24.40 -3.36 -20.54
C PRO A 96 25.58 -2.87 -19.71
N LYS A 97 26.73 -2.69 -20.37
CA LYS A 97 27.86 -2.02 -19.73
C LYS A 97 27.45 -0.57 -19.54
N VAL A 98 27.20 -0.21 -18.30
CA VAL A 98 27.09 1.21 -17.93
C VAL A 98 28.50 1.75 -18.09
N GLU A 99 28.75 2.54 -19.15
CA GLU A 99 29.94 3.34 -19.21
C GLU A 99 29.95 4.19 -17.93
N GLU A 100 31.08 4.16 -17.23
CA GLU A 100 31.29 5.08 -16.12
C GLU A 100 31.24 6.48 -16.72
N GLY A 101 30.03 7.05 -16.80
CA GLY A 101 29.85 8.42 -17.24
C GLY A 101 30.60 9.31 -16.26
N GLU A 102 31.12 10.40 -16.78
CA GLU A 102 31.74 11.47 -15.98
C GLU A 102 30.75 12.12 -15.00
N TYR A 103 30.12 11.31 -14.17
CA TYR A 103 29.39 11.77 -12.97
C TYR A 103 30.43 12.12 -11.91
N SER A 104 31.37 12.99 -12.29
CA SER A 104 32.59 13.31 -11.56
C SER A 104 32.39 14.28 -10.40
N ASN A 105 31.18 14.50 -9.93
CA ASN A 105 30.99 15.21 -8.69
C ASN A 105 30.84 14.24 -7.52
N GLY A 106 31.70 13.25 -7.48
CA GLY A 106 31.99 12.20 -6.51
C GLY A 106 31.51 12.27 -5.08
N GLU A 107 30.37 12.87 -4.83
CA GLU A 107 29.75 12.82 -3.52
C GLU A 107 28.87 11.57 -3.41
N ASN A 108 29.38 10.60 -2.72
CA ASN A 108 28.62 9.42 -2.32
C ASN A 108 27.42 9.82 -1.46
N ILE A 109 26.39 8.99 -1.47
CA ILE A 109 25.29 9.14 -0.49
C ILE A 109 25.92 9.06 0.90
N SER A 110 25.75 10.11 1.70
CA SER A 110 26.20 10.12 3.09
C SER A 110 25.49 9.02 3.87
N GLU A 111 26.17 8.52 4.89
CA GLU A 111 25.62 7.50 5.77
C GLU A 111 24.25 7.93 6.32
N THR A 112 23.24 7.09 6.13
CA THR A 112 21.88 7.37 6.60
C THR A 112 21.77 6.95 8.05
N ILE A 113 21.75 7.91 8.96
CA ILE A 113 21.52 7.69 10.40
C ILE A 113 20.07 8.05 10.71
N ILE A 114 19.33 7.11 11.24
CA ILE A 114 17.91 7.28 11.59
C ILE A 114 17.81 7.66 13.08
N SER A 115 17.11 8.77 13.38
CA SER A 115 16.86 9.23 14.75
C SER A 115 15.57 8.65 15.35
N GLU A 116 15.50 8.62 16.67
CA GLU A 116 14.33 8.15 17.41
C GLU A 116 13.10 9.03 17.14
N GLU A 117 13.30 10.35 17.04
CA GLU A 117 12.24 11.33 16.77
C GLU A 117 11.62 11.13 15.38
N GLU A 118 12.44 10.80 14.39
CA GLU A 118 11.97 10.54 13.03
C GLU A 118 11.16 9.24 12.96
N VAL A 119 11.59 8.20 13.66
CA VAL A 119 10.85 6.93 13.75
C VAL A 119 9.51 7.17 14.45
N GLU A 120 9.48 7.87 15.58
CA GLU A 120 8.25 8.22 16.29
C GLU A 120 7.29 9.00 15.37
N LYS A 121 7.81 9.98 14.64
CA LYS A 121 7.02 10.78 13.68
C LYS A 121 6.40 9.92 12.58
N LYS A 122 7.16 9.00 11.98
CA LYS A 122 6.64 8.09 10.94
C LYS A 122 5.61 7.11 11.51
N LEU A 123 5.82 6.58 12.72
CA LEU A 123 4.85 5.73 13.42
C LEU A 123 3.52 6.47 13.68
N LYS A 124 3.58 7.70 14.18
CA LYS A 124 2.39 8.55 14.40
C LYS A 124 1.62 8.86 13.12
N ALA A 125 2.31 8.95 12.00
CA ALA A 125 1.70 9.22 10.70
C ALA A 125 0.99 8.00 10.08
N LEU A 126 1.15 6.80 10.63
CA LEU A 126 0.52 5.59 10.11
C LEU A 126 -1.01 5.71 10.05
N LEU A 127 -1.59 5.16 8.99
CA LEU A 127 -3.03 5.07 8.81
C LEU A 127 -3.55 3.77 9.45
N PRO A 128 -4.35 3.85 10.54
CA PRO A 128 -4.75 2.67 11.33
C PRO A 128 -5.55 1.61 10.57
N GLY A 129 -6.18 2.01 9.46
CA GLY A 129 -7.04 1.13 8.65
C GLY A 129 -6.33 0.42 7.49
N LYS A 130 -5.01 0.54 7.38
CA LYS A 130 -4.23 -0.19 6.37
C LYS A 130 -4.00 -1.64 6.80
N ALA A 131 -3.78 -2.51 5.78
CA ALA A 131 -3.47 -3.92 6.01
C ALA A 131 -2.13 -4.09 6.73
N GLN A 132 -2.08 -5.11 7.56
CA GLN A 132 -0.85 -5.62 8.22
C GLN A 132 -0.06 -6.51 7.25
N GLY A 133 1.17 -6.82 7.60
CA GLY A 133 1.99 -7.80 6.90
C GLY A 133 1.92 -9.20 7.52
N PRO A 134 2.84 -10.12 7.12
CA PRO A 134 2.88 -11.49 7.63
C PRO A 134 3.12 -11.57 9.15
N ASP A 135 3.74 -10.54 9.73
CA ASP A 135 3.99 -10.38 11.17
C ASP A 135 2.71 -10.15 11.98
N GLN A 136 1.56 -9.98 11.31
CA GLN A 136 0.25 -9.76 11.93
C GLN A 136 0.21 -8.53 12.86
N ILE A 137 1.16 -7.57 12.72
CA ILE A 137 1.20 -6.34 13.53
C ILE A 137 0.38 -5.25 12.85
N PRO A 138 -0.79 -4.89 13.40
CA PRO A 138 -1.64 -3.86 12.80
C PRO A 138 -0.98 -2.47 12.88
N PRO A 139 -1.09 -1.63 11.83
CA PRO A 139 -0.60 -0.25 11.86
C PRO A 139 -1.13 0.57 13.03
N ARG A 140 -2.33 0.25 13.52
CA ARG A 140 -2.92 0.90 14.69
C ARG A 140 -2.10 0.68 15.96
N VAL A 141 -1.63 -0.54 16.20
CA VAL A 141 -0.80 -0.87 17.38
C VAL A 141 0.51 -0.10 17.31
N LEU A 142 1.18 -0.09 16.15
CA LEU A 142 2.41 0.66 15.95
C LEU A 142 2.23 2.16 16.16
N LYS A 143 1.09 2.71 15.74
CA LYS A 143 0.76 4.13 15.95
C LYS A 143 0.53 4.47 17.41
N GLU A 144 -0.30 3.69 18.10
CA GLU A 144 -0.65 3.94 19.52
C GLU A 144 0.57 3.79 20.45
N LEU A 145 1.49 2.86 20.12
CA LEU A 145 2.72 2.62 20.86
C LEU A 145 3.95 3.32 20.24
N SER A 146 3.73 4.42 19.52
CA SER A 146 4.79 5.08 18.75
C SER A 146 5.97 5.52 19.60
N LYS A 147 5.74 5.99 20.84
CA LYS A 147 6.79 6.42 21.77
C LYS A 147 7.62 5.24 22.27
N GLU A 148 6.96 4.17 22.67
CA GLU A 148 7.58 2.97 23.25
C GLU A 148 8.37 2.19 22.20
N LEU A 149 7.89 2.20 20.94
CA LEU A 149 8.50 1.48 19.83
C LEU A 149 9.56 2.28 19.07
N ALA A 150 9.61 3.60 19.22
CA ALA A 150 10.56 4.44 18.51
C ALA A 150 12.00 3.98 18.74
N ARG A 151 12.46 3.90 19.99
CA ARG A 151 13.83 3.52 20.34
C ARG A 151 14.23 2.12 19.87
N PRO A 152 13.48 1.02 20.16
CA PRO A 152 13.86 -0.31 19.69
C PRO A 152 13.86 -0.42 18.17
N LEU A 153 12.94 0.24 17.46
CA LEU A 153 12.93 0.25 16.00
C LEU A 153 14.10 1.07 15.42
N THR A 154 14.47 2.19 16.03
CA THR A 154 15.65 2.97 15.63
C THR A 154 16.92 2.15 15.70
N ILE A 155 17.12 1.41 16.81
CA ILE A 155 18.27 0.51 16.96
C ILE A 155 18.27 -0.57 15.87
N LEU A 156 17.12 -1.19 15.62
CA LEU A 156 16.97 -2.23 14.61
C LEU A 156 17.24 -1.69 13.19
N PHE A 157 16.71 -0.53 12.86
CA PHE A 157 16.88 0.09 11.53
C PHE A 157 18.33 0.48 11.28
N ASN A 158 18.99 1.18 12.23
CA ASN A 158 20.37 1.56 12.08
C ASN A 158 21.30 0.34 12.00
N LYS A 159 21.08 -0.69 12.82
CA LYS A 159 21.84 -1.92 12.75
C LYS A 159 21.66 -2.67 11.42
N SER A 160 20.44 -2.67 10.86
CA SER A 160 20.16 -3.23 9.55
C SER A 160 20.88 -2.49 8.43
N LEU A 161 20.93 -1.14 8.49
CA LEU A 161 21.68 -0.31 7.54
C LEU A 161 23.20 -0.52 7.67
N GLU A 162 23.72 -0.51 8.88
CA GLU A 162 25.14 -0.70 9.19
C GLU A 162 25.67 -2.05 8.67
N ASN A 163 24.91 -3.12 8.89
CA ASN A 163 25.29 -4.46 8.47
C ASN A 163 24.97 -4.76 6.99
N GLY A 164 24.16 -3.93 6.31
CA GLY A 164 23.62 -4.23 4.98
C GLY A 164 22.68 -5.44 4.96
N GLU A 165 22.09 -5.81 6.12
CA GLU A 165 21.24 -6.98 6.27
C GLU A 165 19.82 -6.61 6.62
N VAL A 166 18.85 -7.23 5.94
CA VAL A 166 17.42 -7.07 6.22
C VAL A 166 16.95 -8.27 7.06
N PRO A 167 16.23 -8.04 8.18
CA PRO A 167 15.63 -9.12 8.96
C PRO A 167 14.84 -10.10 8.10
N ASN A 168 14.98 -11.39 8.37
CA ASN A 168 14.37 -12.43 7.53
C ASN A 168 12.83 -12.28 7.45
N ASP A 169 12.17 -11.92 8.54
CA ASP A 169 10.72 -11.71 8.58
C ASP A 169 10.24 -10.60 7.63
N TRP A 170 11.11 -9.65 7.27
CA TRP A 170 10.78 -8.56 6.35
C TRP A 170 10.93 -8.96 4.88
N LYS A 171 11.58 -10.09 4.60
CA LYS A 171 11.72 -10.65 3.24
C LYS A 171 10.47 -11.39 2.77
N PHE A 172 9.48 -11.59 3.66
CA PHE A 172 8.22 -12.25 3.34
C PHE A 172 7.10 -11.24 3.12
N ALA A 173 6.15 -11.63 2.28
CA ALA A 173 4.94 -10.87 2.03
C ALA A 173 3.73 -11.79 1.86
N GLU A 174 2.57 -11.36 2.34
CA GLU A 174 1.30 -11.95 1.94
C GLU A 174 0.87 -11.35 0.62
N VAL A 175 0.60 -12.18 -0.39
CA VAL A 175 0.18 -11.71 -1.71
C VAL A 175 -1.34 -11.68 -1.79
N THR A 176 -1.89 -10.48 -1.99
CA THR A 176 -3.33 -10.27 -2.21
C THR A 176 -3.58 -9.95 -3.68
N ALA A 177 -4.47 -10.71 -4.31
CA ALA A 177 -4.87 -10.45 -5.68
C ALA A 177 -5.91 -9.33 -5.75
N ILE A 178 -5.63 -8.28 -6.51
CA ILE A 178 -6.55 -7.14 -6.73
C ILE A 178 -7.01 -7.14 -8.19
N PHE A 179 -8.34 -7.17 -8.37
CA PHE A 179 -8.94 -7.05 -9.71
C PHE A 179 -8.60 -5.71 -10.35
N LYS A 180 -8.13 -5.73 -11.61
CA LYS A 180 -7.74 -4.55 -12.36
C LYS A 180 -8.82 -4.09 -13.34
N LYS A 181 -9.19 -4.95 -14.27
CA LYS A 181 -10.18 -4.69 -15.33
C LYS A 181 -10.49 -5.97 -16.09
N GLY A 182 -11.53 -5.95 -16.93
CA GLY A 182 -11.89 -7.08 -17.78
C GLY A 182 -12.81 -8.09 -17.10
N ASN A 183 -12.69 -9.37 -17.45
CA ASN A 183 -13.51 -10.42 -16.87
C ASN A 183 -12.94 -10.87 -15.52
N LYS A 184 -13.77 -10.87 -14.48
CA LYS A 184 -13.38 -11.28 -13.11
C LYS A 184 -13.04 -12.76 -12.97
N THR A 185 -13.41 -13.58 -13.95
CA THR A 185 -13.10 -15.02 -13.95
C THR A 185 -11.70 -15.34 -14.48
N ASP A 186 -11.04 -14.37 -15.11
CA ASP A 186 -9.72 -14.53 -15.71
C ASP A 186 -8.61 -14.12 -14.70
N PRO A 187 -7.69 -15.03 -14.32
CA PRO A 187 -6.55 -14.71 -13.45
C PRO A 187 -5.67 -13.57 -13.98
N GLY A 188 -5.56 -13.40 -15.30
CA GLY A 188 -4.77 -12.34 -15.94
C GLY A 188 -5.27 -10.92 -15.67
N ASN A 189 -6.52 -10.80 -15.21
CA ASN A 189 -7.13 -9.53 -14.87
C ASN A 189 -6.93 -9.10 -13.42
N TYR A 190 -6.11 -9.85 -12.67
CA TYR A 190 -5.72 -9.54 -11.30
C TYR A 190 -4.25 -9.10 -11.23
N ARG A 191 -3.96 -8.24 -10.27
CA ARG A 191 -2.60 -7.82 -9.92
C ARG A 191 -2.21 -8.39 -8.57
N PRO A 192 -1.00 -8.99 -8.42
CA PRO A 192 -0.49 -9.32 -7.11
C PRO A 192 -0.09 -8.03 -6.38
N VAL A 193 -0.51 -7.91 -5.13
CA VAL A 193 -0.08 -6.84 -4.22
C VAL A 193 0.55 -7.49 -3.01
N SER A 194 1.84 -7.24 -2.81
CA SER A 194 2.61 -7.75 -1.68
C SER A 194 2.35 -6.91 -0.43
N LEU A 195 1.87 -7.56 0.60
CA LEU A 195 1.68 -6.97 1.93
C LEU A 195 2.90 -7.37 2.78
N THR A 196 3.91 -6.51 2.82
CA THR A 196 5.11 -6.66 3.67
C THR A 196 4.86 -6.10 5.07
N SER A 197 5.75 -6.41 6.01
CA SER A 197 5.74 -5.83 7.35
C SER A 197 5.62 -4.30 7.31
N VAL A 198 4.82 -3.73 8.22
CA VAL A 198 4.68 -2.27 8.33
C VAL A 198 5.98 -1.64 8.81
N CYS A 199 6.73 -2.32 9.69
CA CYS A 199 8.04 -1.85 10.15
C CYS A 199 9.04 -1.80 8.98
N CYS A 200 9.04 -2.81 8.11
CA CYS A 200 9.84 -2.82 6.89
C CYS A 200 9.53 -1.61 6.01
N LYS A 201 8.25 -1.32 5.76
CA LYS A 201 7.82 -0.14 4.98
C LYS A 201 8.28 1.19 5.57
N ILE A 202 8.38 1.29 6.90
CA ILE A 202 8.92 2.49 7.55
C ILE A 202 10.41 2.62 7.28
N MET A 203 11.18 1.53 7.38
CA MET A 203 12.60 1.52 7.04
C MET A 203 12.83 1.86 5.57
N GLU A 204 12.09 1.22 4.66
CA GLU A 204 12.13 1.52 3.21
C GLU A 204 11.88 3.01 2.91
N GLN A 205 11.00 3.67 3.70
CA GLN A 205 10.77 5.10 3.54
C GLN A 205 12.01 5.94 3.93
N PHE A 206 12.79 5.55 4.93
CA PHE A 206 14.02 6.26 5.27
C PHE A 206 15.06 6.12 4.16
N VAL A 207 15.28 4.91 3.67
CA VAL A 207 16.20 4.64 2.55
C VAL A 207 15.75 5.43 1.30
N ARG A 208 14.47 5.36 0.96
CA ARG A 208 13.92 6.11 -0.18
C ARG A 208 14.12 7.61 -0.02
N ASP A 209 13.83 8.16 1.16
CA ASP A 209 13.91 9.59 1.41
C ASP A 209 15.38 10.05 1.28
N SER A 210 16.35 9.29 1.81
CA SER A 210 17.79 9.56 1.64
C SER A 210 18.22 9.54 0.17
N ILE A 211 17.81 8.54 -0.61
CA ILE A 211 18.12 8.45 -2.05
C ILE A 211 17.50 9.64 -2.81
N VAL A 212 16.22 9.94 -2.56
CA VAL A 212 15.52 11.04 -3.24
C VAL A 212 16.14 12.40 -2.91
N ASP A 213 16.53 12.61 -1.67
CA ASP A 213 17.18 13.85 -1.24
C ASP A 213 18.56 14.01 -1.92
N HIS A 214 19.35 12.95 -1.99
CA HIS A 214 20.62 12.92 -2.70
C HIS A 214 20.42 13.21 -4.21
N MET A 215 19.54 12.47 -4.87
CA MET A 215 19.24 12.67 -6.30
C MET A 215 18.74 14.09 -6.60
N THR A 216 17.99 14.68 -5.67
CA THR A 216 17.47 16.05 -5.82
C THR A 216 18.57 17.08 -5.56
N LYS A 217 19.37 16.90 -4.52
CA LYS A 217 20.46 17.83 -4.14
C LYS A 217 21.48 17.99 -5.26
N TYR A 218 21.85 16.90 -5.92
CA TYR A 218 22.85 16.86 -6.96
C TYR A 218 22.28 16.90 -8.39
N ASN A 219 20.96 17.11 -8.53
CA ASN A 219 20.26 17.16 -9.83
C ASN A 219 20.52 15.94 -10.73
N LEU A 220 20.54 14.75 -10.13
CA LEU A 220 20.86 13.49 -10.83
C LEU A 220 19.67 12.87 -11.59
N TYR A 221 18.49 13.48 -11.53
CA TYR A 221 17.35 13.04 -12.34
C TYR A 221 17.48 13.54 -13.76
N SER A 222 17.26 12.67 -14.74
CA SER A 222 17.08 13.10 -16.13
C SER A 222 15.93 14.12 -16.23
N GLU A 223 16.11 15.15 -17.03
CA GLU A 223 15.07 16.16 -17.27
C GLU A 223 13.81 15.56 -17.88
N CYS A 224 13.95 14.53 -18.71
CA CYS A 224 12.85 13.82 -19.33
C CYS A 224 12.07 12.89 -18.36
N GLN A 225 12.56 12.68 -17.13
CA GLN A 225 11.86 11.81 -16.16
C GLN A 225 10.81 12.60 -15.40
N HIS A 226 9.54 12.34 -15.67
CA HIS A 226 8.40 12.92 -14.95
C HIS A 226 7.79 11.97 -13.93
N GLY A 227 7.88 10.65 -14.14
CA GLY A 227 7.34 9.65 -13.24
C GLY A 227 8.02 9.68 -11.87
N PHE A 228 7.21 9.60 -10.81
CA PHE A 228 7.67 9.54 -9.42
C PHE A 228 8.46 10.75 -8.91
N ARG A 229 8.51 11.86 -9.66
CA ARG A 229 9.14 13.11 -9.25
C ARG A 229 8.13 14.09 -8.65
N LYS A 230 8.54 14.79 -7.59
CA LYS A 230 7.73 15.86 -6.97
C LYS A 230 7.52 16.99 -7.99
N LYS A 231 6.29 17.51 -8.06
CA LYS A 231 5.88 18.57 -9.01
C LYS A 231 5.90 18.17 -10.50
N ARG A 232 6.13 16.92 -10.85
CA ARG A 232 6.02 16.36 -12.20
C ARG A 232 4.83 15.37 -12.25
N SER A 233 4.26 15.18 -13.45
CA SER A 233 3.09 14.32 -13.68
C SER A 233 3.09 13.77 -15.10
N CYS A 234 2.23 12.81 -15.40
CA CYS A 234 2.00 12.36 -16.77
C CYS A 234 1.55 13.51 -17.69
N VAL A 235 0.78 14.48 -17.15
CA VAL A 235 0.33 15.65 -17.93
C VAL A 235 1.53 16.52 -18.30
N THR A 236 2.44 16.81 -17.38
CA THR A 236 3.63 17.62 -17.68
C THR A 236 4.54 16.92 -18.69
N GLN A 237 4.63 15.59 -18.66
CA GLN A 237 5.37 14.84 -19.67
C GLN A 237 4.71 14.90 -21.05
N LEU A 238 3.39 14.77 -21.13
CA LEU A 238 2.66 14.88 -22.40
C LEU A 238 2.78 16.28 -23.03
N ILE A 239 2.78 17.34 -22.21
CA ILE A 239 2.98 18.69 -22.68
C ILE A 239 4.39 18.83 -23.29
N GLU A 240 5.43 18.37 -22.60
CA GLU A 240 6.80 18.44 -23.09
C GLU A 240 7.00 17.66 -24.40
N VAL A 241 6.42 16.45 -24.49
CA VAL A 241 6.46 15.66 -25.73
C VAL A 241 5.71 16.38 -26.84
N HIS A 242 4.55 16.98 -26.55
CA HIS A 242 3.79 17.73 -27.53
C HIS A 242 4.56 18.95 -28.06
N GLU A 243 5.22 19.72 -27.18
CA GLU A 243 6.05 20.85 -27.56
C GLU A 243 7.16 20.42 -28.49
N LYS A 244 7.94 19.39 -28.13
CA LYS A 244 9.02 18.85 -28.97
C LYS A 244 8.54 18.37 -30.35
N LEU A 245 7.39 17.68 -30.39
CA LEU A 245 6.81 17.24 -31.68
C LEU A 245 6.36 18.43 -32.52
N THR A 246 5.84 19.50 -31.93
CA THR A 246 5.41 20.68 -32.63
C THR A 246 6.64 21.43 -33.23
N GLU A 247 7.71 21.61 -32.46
CA GLU A 247 8.98 22.16 -32.92
C GLU A 247 9.55 21.36 -34.10
N MET A 248 9.58 20.03 -34.02
CA MET A 248 10.05 19.16 -35.10
C MET A 248 9.22 19.32 -36.37
N ILE A 249 7.89 19.48 -36.25
CA ILE A 249 7.01 19.72 -37.41
C ILE A 249 7.28 21.08 -38.03
N ASP A 250 7.44 22.12 -37.21
CA ASP A 250 7.70 23.48 -37.65
C ASP A 250 9.08 23.58 -38.38
N ASP A 251 10.07 22.84 -37.91
CA ASP A 251 11.41 22.75 -38.48
C ASP A 251 11.48 21.79 -39.69
N GLY A 252 10.40 21.11 -40.05
CA GLY A 252 10.33 20.14 -41.16
C GLY A 252 11.17 18.88 -40.94
N VAL A 253 11.46 18.54 -39.66
CA VAL A 253 12.21 17.34 -39.27
C VAL A 253 11.25 16.18 -39.07
N ALA A 254 11.53 15.03 -39.71
CA ALA A 254 10.77 13.81 -39.49
C ALA A 254 11.04 13.29 -38.08
N GLY A 255 10.00 13.12 -37.29
CA GLY A 255 10.07 12.43 -36.00
C GLY A 255 10.10 10.91 -36.19
N ASP A 256 11.16 10.26 -35.77
CA ASP A 256 11.26 8.80 -35.63
C ASP A 256 10.70 8.32 -34.26
#